data_8a4c0992ac8dec4cff42f66a3e8b5c7d
#
_entry.id   8a4c0992ac8dec4cff42f66a3e8b5c7d
#
_cell.length_a   1.000
_cell.length_b   1.000
_cell.length_c   1.000
_cell.angle_alpha   90.00
_cell.angle_beta   90.00
_cell.angle_gamma   90.00
#
_symmetry.space_group_name_H-M   'P 1'
#
loop_
_entity.id
_entity.type
_entity.pdbx_description
1 polymer ?
#
loop_
_entity_poly.entity_id
_entity_poly.type
_entity_poly.pdbx_seq_one_letter_code
_entity_poly.pdbx_strand_id
1 'polypeptide(L)'
;MRTSLAYLLLSLSTLHAAISPDHIRRLQEEAAEALVIKAEQVDVKITEVKDGRRIDVQVTASVQSVIRSKAGHKPGDVVKVAYKVMDIKNPPPGPGEARLLSKGETIRAYLDHSSDKQSLRLAVYGHSFQKP
;
A
#
# COMPACT_ATOMS: atom_id res chain seq x y z
N MET A 1 42.49 2.12 -3.67
CA MET A 1 42.19 0.90 -4.39
C MET A 1 41.35 -0.09 -3.59
N ARG A 2 41.72 -0.36 -2.35
CA ARG A 2 40.90 -1.28 -1.52
C ARG A 2 39.52 -0.73 -1.23
N THR A 3 39.36 0.57 -1.09
CA THR A 3 38.07 1.22 -0.87
C THR A 3 37.14 1.11 -2.08
N SER A 4 37.67 1.10 -3.30
CA SER A 4 36.87 0.98 -4.51
C SER A 4 36.18 -0.38 -4.61
N LEU A 5 36.83 -1.45 -4.19
CA LEU A 5 36.27 -2.79 -4.19
C LEU A 5 35.12 -2.93 -3.18
N ALA A 6 35.27 -2.31 -2.01
CA ALA A 6 34.23 -2.32 -1.00
C ALA A 6 32.98 -1.57 -1.49
N TYR A 7 33.14 -0.45 -2.15
CA TYR A 7 32.04 0.30 -2.74
C TYR A 7 31.32 -0.50 -3.83
N LEU A 8 32.07 -1.20 -4.66
CA LEU A 8 31.50 -2.01 -5.72
C LEU A 8 30.62 -3.13 -5.15
N LEU A 9 31.08 -3.79 -4.10
CA LEU A 9 30.32 -4.84 -3.44
C LEU A 9 29.03 -4.32 -2.80
N LEU A 10 29.08 -3.14 -2.17
CA LEU A 10 27.89 -2.50 -1.61
C LEU A 10 26.88 -2.13 -2.71
N SER A 11 27.35 -1.63 -3.84
CA SER A 11 26.48 -1.31 -4.97
C SER A 11 25.80 -2.54 -5.52
N LEU A 12 26.50 -3.66 -5.62
CA LEU A 12 25.91 -4.92 -6.07
C LEU A 12 24.84 -5.43 -5.08
N SER A 13 25.08 -5.28 -3.79
CA SER A 13 24.11 -5.66 -2.77
C SER A 13 22.83 -4.85 -2.87
N THR A 14 22.93 -3.55 -3.12
CA THR A 14 21.76 -2.69 -3.27
C THR A 14 20.98 -2.98 -4.55
N LEU A 15 21.64 -3.39 -5.63
CA LEU A 15 20.97 -3.74 -6.88
C LEU A 15 20.11 -5.01 -6.77
N HIS A 16 20.45 -5.91 -5.89
CA HIS A 16 19.71 -7.16 -5.68
C HIS A 16 18.67 -7.07 -4.58
N ALA A 17 18.71 -6.01 -3.78
CA ALA A 17 17.77 -5.86 -2.69
C ALA A 17 16.41 -5.37 -3.24
N ALA A 18 15.37 -6.18 -3.11
CA ALA A 18 14.02 -5.66 -3.05
C ALA A 18 13.98 -4.58 -1.94
N ILE A 19 12.94 -3.79 -1.88
CA ILE A 19 12.81 -2.72 -0.88
C ILE A 19 13.15 -3.27 0.51
N SER A 20 14.12 -2.65 1.19
CA SER A 20 14.53 -3.09 2.52
C SER A 20 13.44 -2.86 3.56
N PRO A 21 13.41 -3.65 4.65
CA PRO A 21 12.45 -3.42 5.73
C PRO A 21 12.51 -2.00 6.30
N ASP A 22 13.69 -1.40 6.38
CA ASP A 22 13.86 -0.05 6.87
C ASP A 22 13.22 0.98 5.93
N HIS A 23 13.34 0.77 4.63
CA HIS A 23 12.71 1.64 3.64
C HIS A 23 11.19 1.53 3.71
N ILE A 24 10.66 0.32 3.85
CA ILE A 24 9.22 0.08 4.02
C ILE A 24 8.72 0.81 5.26
N ARG A 25 9.42 0.67 6.38
CA ARG A 25 9.05 1.34 7.63
C ARG A 25 9.03 2.86 7.45
N ARG A 26 10.02 3.41 6.76
CA ARG A 26 10.09 4.84 6.49
C ARG A 26 8.87 5.31 5.68
N LEU A 27 8.52 4.58 4.63
CA LEU A 27 7.35 4.90 3.83
C LEU A 27 6.06 4.84 4.65
N GLN A 28 5.95 3.87 5.55
CA GLN A 28 4.82 3.77 6.46
C GLN A 28 4.75 4.96 7.42
N GLU A 29 5.89 5.37 7.95
CA GLU A 29 5.98 6.50 8.88
C GLU A 29 5.71 7.84 8.18
N GLU A 30 6.03 7.95 6.89
CA GLU A 30 5.82 9.16 6.09
C GLU A 30 4.41 9.23 5.48
N ALA A 31 3.64 8.16 5.53
CA ALA A 31 2.28 8.16 5.01
C ALA A 31 1.44 9.22 5.69
N ALA A 32 0.63 9.93 4.91
CA ALA A 32 -0.22 11.01 5.42
C ALA A 32 -1.24 10.50 6.44
N GLU A 33 -1.71 9.27 6.25
CA GLU A 33 -2.72 8.64 7.08
C GLU A 33 -2.24 7.26 7.53
N ALA A 34 -2.33 7.00 8.82
CA ALA A 34 -2.16 5.67 9.39
C ALA A 34 -3.37 5.40 10.26
N LEU A 35 -4.28 4.58 9.74
CA LEU A 35 -5.61 4.38 10.30
C LEU A 35 -5.87 2.89 10.50
N VAL A 36 -6.65 2.56 11.52
CA VAL A 36 -7.28 1.25 11.60
C VAL A 36 -8.68 1.40 11.03
N ILE A 37 -8.96 0.68 9.96
CA ILE A 37 -10.21 0.79 9.21
C ILE A 37 -10.91 -0.55 9.16
N LYS A 38 -12.24 -0.50 9.07
CA LYS A 38 -13.08 -1.66 8.81
C LYS A 38 -13.68 -1.51 7.42
N ALA A 39 -13.46 -2.50 6.56
CA ALA A 39 -14.01 -2.50 5.21
C ALA A 39 -15.52 -2.77 5.28
N GLU A 40 -16.31 -1.73 5.05
CA GLU A 40 -17.77 -1.86 5.06
C GLU A 40 -18.29 -2.35 3.72
N GLN A 41 -17.66 -1.95 2.63
CA GLN A 41 -18.03 -2.35 1.28
C GLN A 41 -16.79 -2.43 0.42
N VAL A 42 -16.69 -3.49 -0.39
CA VAL A 42 -15.57 -3.69 -1.31
C VAL A 42 -16.13 -3.88 -2.71
N ASP A 43 -15.83 -2.95 -3.61
CA ASP A 43 -16.25 -3.01 -5.02
C ASP A 43 -15.02 -3.30 -5.87
N VAL A 44 -15.15 -4.26 -6.77
CA VAL A 44 -14.05 -4.66 -7.66
C VAL A 44 -14.52 -4.61 -9.11
N LYS A 45 -13.62 -4.19 -9.99
CA LYS A 45 -13.81 -4.22 -11.43
C LYS A 45 -12.61 -4.94 -12.04
N ILE A 46 -12.87 -6.02 -12.74
CA ILE A 46 -11.82 -6.82 -13.35
C ILE A 46 -11.74 -6.50 -14.84
N THR A 47 -10.53 -6.19 -15.32
CA THR A 47 -10.26 -5.91 -16.71
C THR A 47 -9.17 -6.87 -17.20
N GLU A 48 -9.43 -7.58 -18.30
CA GLU A 48 -8.42 -8.43 -18.92
C GLU A 48 -7.34 -7.56 -19.55
N VAL A 49 -6.10 -7.90 -19.27
CA VAL A 49 -4.93 -7.24 -19.85
C VAL A 49 -4.00 -8.31 -20.41
N LYS A 50 -2.95 -7.89 -21.11
CA LYS A 50 -1.94 -8.83 -21.61
C LYS A 50 -1.33 -9.60 -20.43
N ASP A 51 -1.35 -10.92 -20.51
CA ASP A 51 -0.77 -11.85 -19.55
C ASP A 51 -1.44 -11.85 -18.17
N GLY A 52 -2.69 -11.39 -18.06
CA GLY A 52 -3.37 -11.45 -16.79
C GLY A 52 -4.58 -10.56 -16.67
N ARG A 53 -4.79 -10.01 -15.47
CA ARG A 53 -5.95 -9.19 -15.15
C ARG A 53 -5.54 -7.98 -14.32
N ARG A 54 -6.22 -6.88 -14.54
CA ARG A 54 -6.16 -5.71 -13.65
C ARG A 54 -7.43 -5.69 -12.83
N ILE A 55 -7.28 -5.60 -11.52
CA ILE A 55 -8.39 -5.53 -10.59
C ILE A 55 -8.39 -4.14 -9.96
N ASP A 56 -9.39 -3.34 -10.29
CA ASP A 56 -9.60 -2.02 -9.68
C ASP A 56 -10.47 -2.21 -8.45
N VAL A 57 -9.98 -1.77 -7.31
CA VAL A 57 -10.62 -1.97 -6.01
C VAL A 57 -11.00 -0.63 -5.42
N GLN A 58 -12.24 -0.52 -4.95
CA GLN A 58 -12.70 0.62 -4.19
C GLN A 58 -13.32 0.14 -2.89
N VAL A 59 -12.74 0.55 -1.77
CA VAL A 59 -13.19 0.16 -0.45
C VAL A 59 -13.83 1.37 0.21
N THR A 60 -15.05 1.19 0.70
CA THR A 60 -15.68 2.14 1.61
C THR A 60 -15.47 1.60 3.00
N ALA A 61 -14.79 2.35 3.85
CA ALA A 61 -14.36 1.89 5.16
C ALA A 61 -14.73 2.88 6.25
N SER A 62 -14.98 2.36 7.44
CA SER A 62 -15.14 3.18 8.63
C SER A 62 -13.83 3.22 9.41
N VAL A 63 -13.46 4.40 9.90
CA VAL A 63 -12.27 4.58 10.72
C VAL A 63 -12.59 4.05 12.13
N GLN A 64 -11.84 3.06 12.57
CA GLN A 64 -11.99 2.49 13.91
C GLN A 64 -11.11 3.21 14.93
N SER A 65 -9.87 3.48 14.54
CA SER A 65 -8.95 4.27 15.35
C SER A 65 -7.95 4.99 14.45
N VAL A 66 -7.32 6.02 14.99
CA VAL A 66 -6.38 6.86 14.24
C VAL A 66 -5.02 6.77 14.92
N ILE A 67 -4.01 6.33 14.17
CA ILE A 67 -2.61 6.36 14.61
C ILE A 67 -2.02 7.71 14.25
N ARG A 68 -2.28 8.17 13.04
CA ARG A 68 -1.85 9.46 12.54
C ARG A 68 -2.78 9.86 11.39
N SER A 69 -3.19 11.13 11.34
CA SER A 69 -4.01 11.63 10.25
C SER A 69 -3.68 13.08 9.96
N LYS A 70 -3.12 13.32 8.78
CA LYS A 70 -2.85 14.67 8.31
C LYS A 70 -4.15 15.42 8.00
N ALA A 71 -5.16 14.71 7.51
CA ALA A 71 -6.46 15.30 7.20
C ALA A 71 -7.36 15.48 8.42
N GLY A 72 -6.96 14.94 9.59
CA GLY A 72 -7.76 15.05 10.80
C GLY A 72 -8.93 14.08 10.87
N HIS A 73 -8.80 12.90 10.26
CA HIS A 73 -9.82 11.86 10.38
C HIS A 73 -9.99 11.44 11.84
N LYS A 74 -11.21 11.04 12.17
CA LYS A 74 -11.59 10.63 13.52
C LYS A 74 -12.28 9.27 13.48
N PRO A 75 -12.28 8.52 14.59
CA PRO A 75 -13.08 7.31 14.68
C PRO A 75 -14.53 7.59 14.30
N GLY A 76 -15.11 6.71 13.49
CA GLY A 76 -16.47 6.87 12.97
C GLY A 76 -16.53 7.52 11.60
N ASP A 77 -15.48 8.20 11.15
CA ASP A 77 -15.46 8.76 9.80
C ASP A 77 -15.49 7.64 8.75
N VAL A 78 -16.07 7.96 7.61
CA VAL A 78 -16.09 7.07 6.45
C VAL A 78 -15.07 7.58 5.44
N VAL A 79 -14.20 6.68 4.99
CA VAL A 79 -13.19 6.98 3.98
C VAL A 79 -13.33 6.03 2.80
N LYS A 80 -12.89 6.49 1.64
CA LYS A 80 -12.81 5.66 0.43
C LYS A 80 -11.37 5.41 0.09
N VAL A 81 -11.01 4.15 -0.13
CA VAL A 81 -9.67 3.75 -0.52
C VAL A 81 -9.74 3.11 -1.89
N ALA A 82 -9.03 3.68 -2.85
CA ALA A 82 -9.00 3.18 -4.21
C ALA A 82 -7.58 2.68 -4.53
N TYR A 83 -7.49 1.46 -5.04
CA TYR A 83 -6.22 0.89 -5.46
C TYR A 83 -6.44 -0.14 -6.55
N LYS A 84 -5.37 -0.58 -7.17
CA LYS A 84 -5.44 -1.62 -8.20
C LYS A 84 -4.46 -2.74 -7.87
N VAL A 85 -4.84 -3.94 -8.27
CA VAL A 85 -4.01 -5.13 -8.14
C VAL A 85 -3.81 -5.71 -9.53
N MET A 86 -2.55 -5.97 -9.89
CA MET A 86 -2.19 -6.60 -11.15
C MET A 86 -1.95 -8.09 -10.89
N ASP A 87 -2.85 -8.92 -11.41
CA ASP A 87 -2.73 -10.38 -11.34
C ASP A 87 -2.21 -10.85 -12.69
N ILE A 88 -0.89 -10.87 -12.84
CA ILE A 88 -0.21 -11.19 -14.09
C ILE A 88 0.78 -12.33 -13.89
N LYS A 89 1.07 -13.04 -14.99
CA LYS A 89 2.14 -14.04 -15.03
C LYS A 89 3.48 -13.31 -14.98
N ASN A 90 4.45 -13.87 -14.23
CA ASN A 90 5.81 -13.32 -14.11
C ASN A 90 5.79 -11.85 -13.72
N PRO A 91 5.24 -11.52 -12.53
CA PRO A 91 5.24 -10.13 -12.10
C PRO A 91 6.66 -9.60 -11.93
N PRO A 92 6.90 -8.30 -12.24
CA PRO A 92 8.22 -7.73 -12.04
C PRO A 92 8.60 -7.76 -10.55
N PRO A 93 9.90 -7.81 -10.22
CA PRO A 93 10.33 -7.73 -8.83
C PRO A 93 9.93 -6.39 -8.22
N GLY A 94 9.52 -6.40 -6.98
CA GLY A 94 9.08 -5.19 -6.30
C GLY A 94 8.46 -5.51 -4.95
N PRO A 95 7.80 -4.51 -4.32
CA PRO A 95 7.18 -4.67 -2.99
C PRO A 95 5.97 -5.60 -2.99
N GLY A 96 5.58 -6.13 -4.14
CA GLY A 96 4.39 -6.97 -4.25
C GLY A 96 3.10 -6.15 -4.36
N GLU A 97 2.04 -6.85 -4.72
CA GLU A 97 0.72 -6.26 -4.85
C GLU A 97 0.00 -6.26 -3.49
N ALA A 98 -0.83 -5.25 -3.29
CA ALA A 98 -1.73 -5.22 -2.14
C ALA A 98 -2.77 -6.33 -2.29
N ARG A 99 -3.15 -6.94 -1.17
CA ARG A 99 -4.17 -7.96 -1.20
C ARG A 99 -5.57 -7.33 -1.30
N LEU A 100 -6.52 -8.11 -1.76
CA LEU A 100 -7.92 -7.69 -1.75
C LEU A 100 -8.45 -7.77 -0.32
N LEU A 101 -9.06 -6.68 0.13
CA LEU A 101 -9.73 -6.66 1.42
C LEU A 101 -11.08 -7.35 1.32
N SER A 102 -11.49 -7.99 2.39
CA SER A 102 -12.79 -8.62 2.50
C SER A 102 -13.75 -7.72 3.27
N LYS A 103 -15.02 -7.74 2.88
CA LYS A 103 -16.05 -7.01 3.61
C LYS A 103 -16.08 -7.45 5.09
N GLY A 104 -16.08 -6.49 5.98
CA GLY A 104 -16.08 -6.72 7.42
C GLY A 104 -14.70 -6.86 8.03
N GLU A 105 -13.65 -6.87 7.21
CA GLU A 105 -12.28 -7.01 7.69
C GLU A 105 -11.80 -5.70 8.33
N THR A 106 -11.12 -5.81 9.46
CA THR A 106 -10.47 -4.69 10.14
C THR A 106 -8.97 -4.79 9.94
N ILE A 107 -8.35 -3.69 9.53
CA ILE A 107 -6.95 -3.69 9.15
C ILE A 107 -6.32 -2.33 9.44
N ARG A 108 -5.01 -2.33 9.71
CA ARG A 108 -4.22 -1.10 9.74
C ARG A 108 -3.82 -0.73 8.32
N ALA A 109 -4.07 0.51 7.93
CA ALA A 109 -3.78 0.99 6.58
C ALA A 109 -2.90 2.23 6.61
N TYR A 110 -1.87 2.22 5.77
CA TYR A 110 -1.00 3.37 5.52
C TYR A 110 -1.38 3.95 4.17
N LEU A 111 -1.92 5.16 4.19
CA LEU A 111 -2.59 5.75 3.05
C LEU A 111 -2.09 7.16 2.79
N ASP A 112 -2.16 7.58 1.53
CA ASP A 112 -1.92 8.94 1.10
C ASP A 112 -3.18 9.50 0.45
N HIS A 113 -3.24 10.80 0.29
CA HIS A 113 -4.32 11.45 -0.40
C HIS A 113 -4.14 11.29 -1.91
N SER A 114 -5.20 10.96 -2.62
CA SER A 114 -5.15 10.89 -4.07
C SER A 114 -5.19 12.30 -4.66
N SER A 115 -4.86 12.41 -5.94
CA SER A 115 -4.81 13.70 -6.64
C SER A 115 -6.16 14.42 -6.67
N ASP A 116 -7.27 13.68 -6.65
CA ASP A 116 -8.62 14.27 -6.63
C ASP A 116 -9.07 14.68 -5.23
N LYS A 117 -8.30 14.35 -4.20
CA LYS A 117 -8.58 14.64 -2.77
C LYS A 117 -9.88 14.03 -2.25
N GLN A 118 -10.56 13.19 -3.02
CA GLN A 118 -11.81 12.56 -2.63
C GLN A 118 -11.61 11.15 -2.11
N SER A 119 -10.53 10.50 -2.50
CA SER A 119 -10.22 9.15 -2.06
C SER A 119 -8.80 9.09 -1.52
N LEU A 120 -8.51 8.01 -0.81
CA LEU A 120 -7.17 7.69 -0.33
C LEU A 120 -6.58 6.62 -1.22
N ARG A 121 -5.28 6.63 -1.35
CA ARG A 121 -4.53 5.63 -2.10
C ARG A 121 -3.53 4.94 -1.19
N LEU A 122 -3.01 3.81 -1.63
CA LEU A 122 -1.99 3.09 -0.86
C LEU A 122 -0.67 3.87 -0.84
N ALA A 123 -0.10 4.03 0.34
CA ALA A 123 1.17 4.74 0.51
C ALA A 123 2.38 3.82 0.26
N VAL A 124 2.25 2.52 0.49
CA VAL A 124 3.39 1.59 0.53
C VAL A 124 3.08 0.31 -0.25
N TYR A 125 2.30 0.39 -1.32
CA TYR A 125 1.93 -0.75 -2.18
C TYR A 125 1.46 -1.96 -1.35
N GLY A 126 2.10 -3.13 -1.51
CA GLY A 126 1.73 -4.34 -0.80
C GLY A 126 1.92 -4.28 0.72
N HIS A 127 2.66 -3.31 1.22
CA HIS A 127 2.89 -3.11 2.65
C HIS A 127 2.00 -2.02 3.26
N SER A 128 0.99 -1.58 2.53
CA SER A 128 0.04 -0.59 3.03
C SER A 128 -0.94 -1.16 4.04
N PHE A 129 -1.22 -2.46 3.98
CA PHE A 129 -2.15 -3.13 4.89
C PHE A 129 -1.41 -4.06 5.84
N GLN A 130 -1.68 -3.92 7.13
CA GLN A 130 -1.10 -4.76 8.17
C GLN A 130 -2.19 -5.17 9.17
N LYS A 131 -1.94 -6.23 9.91
CA LYS A 131 -2.81 -6.58 11.03
C LYS A 131 -2.83 -5.45 12.05
N PRO A 132 -4.00 -5.16 12.60
CA PRO A 132 -4.13 -4.07 13.58
C PRO A 132 -3.24 -4.26 14.80
#